data_ea08e59ba3c9564d304ecc2514ff69f0
#
_entry.id   ea08e59ba3c9564d304ecc2514ff69f0
#
_cell.length_a   1.000
_cell.length_b   1.000
_cell.length_c   1.000
_cell.angle_alpha   90.00
_cell.angle_beta   90.00
_cell.angle_gamma   90.00
#
_symmetry.space_group_name_H-M   'P 1'
#
loop_
_entity.id
_entity.type
_entity.pdbx_description
1 polymer ?
#
loop_
_entity_poly.entity_id
_entity_poly.type
_entity_poly.pdbx_seq_one_letter_code
_entity_poly.pdbx_strand_id
1 'polypeptide(L)'
;IYSLVTEEDISYSLKSRKRFAHKGTFGHALLIAGSKGKMGAALLSAKACLRSGAGLLTVHIPTRGESIFQTAFPEAMLSLDANPDYFSTVPEIGSYSAVGMGPGLGQHLESAAAIERILQSSTKPVVIDADAINIMASNKDLFNKIPPRSILTPHPKEFDRIAGESTNSYDRLMKAQSFAAEHKICIVLKGAYTAICSPAGNIYFNSCGNPGMATAGSGDVLTGIILSLLAQDYSPETAAVVGVFLHGTAGDLAAAFRSEESMIARICSEKRLSKSNKSSKNNGRFYSRLLQLLPLFHILYGLTVYI
;
A
#
# COMPACT_ATOMS: atom_id res chain seq x y z
N ILE A 1 -17.48 -14.46 7.96
CA ILE A 1 -16.53 -14.89 9.02
C ILE A 1 -15.74 -13.67 9.47
N TYR A 2 -15.53 -13.55 10.79
CA TYR A 2 -14.66 -12.51 11.39
C TYR A 2 -13.39 -13.19 11.89
N SER A 3 -12.23 -12.65 11.54
CA SER A 3 -10.93 -13.19 11.95
C SER A 3 -10.01 -12.07 12.43
N LEU A 4 -9.30 -12.29 13.52
CA LEU A 4 -8.21 -11.43 13.95
C LEU A 4 -6.93 -11.96 13.30
N VAL A 5 -6.21 -11.09 12.61
CA VAL A 5 -4.95 -11.46 11.94
C VAL A 5 -3.85 -11.60 12.98
N THR A 6 -3.17 -12.75 12.97
CA THR A 6 -2.07 -13.05 13.87
C THR A 6 -0.73 -13.12 13.13
N GLU A 7 0.37 -13.04 13.86
CA GLU A 7 1.72 -13.22 13.31
C GLU A 7 1.90 -14.61 12.68
N GLU A 8 1.23 -15.63 13.23
CA GLU A 8 1.28 -16.98 12.70
C GLU A 8 0.61 -17.09 11.33
N ASP A 9 -0.56 -16.48 11.14
CA ASP A 9 -1.26 -16.41 9.85
C ASP A 9 -0.38 -15.76 8.77
N ILE A 10 0.31 -14.68 9.14
CA ILE A 10 1.22 -13.98 8.24
C ILE A 10 2.43 -14.84 7.89
N SER A 11 3.03 -15.50 8.89
CA SER A 11 4.19 -16.39 8.68
C SER A 11 3.90 -17.50 7.66
N TYR A 12 2.71 -18.09 7.71
CA TYR A 12 2.28 -19.10 6.72
C TYR A 12 2.01 -18.52 5.34
N SER A 13 1.62 -17.26 5.27
CA SER A 13 1.27 -16.59 4.01
C SER A 13 2.50 -16.09 3.24
N LEU A 14 3.66 -15.91 3.91
CA LEU A 14 4.85 -15.34 3.29
C LEU A 14 5.55 -16.34 2.37
N LYS A 15 5.84 -15.89 1.14
CA LYS A 15 6.60 -16.67 0.15
C LYS A 15 8.10 -16.55 0.41
N SER A 16 8.80 -17.68 0.53
CA SER A 16 10.27 -17.69 0.63
C SER A 16 10.94 -17.39 -0.71
N ARG A 17 12.03 -16.62 -0.69
CA ARG A 17 12.81 -16.32 -1.90
C ARG A 17 13.76 -17.48 -2.25
N LYS A 18 13.68 -17.97 -3.48
CA LYS A 18 14.58 -19.03 -3.96
C LYS A 18 15.94 -18.43 -4.35
N ARG A 19 17.02 -19.18 -4.12
CA ARG A 19 18.41 -18.75 -4.39
C ARG A 19 18.65 -18.32 -5.85
N PHE A 20 17.99 -18.96 -6.81
CA PHE A 20 18.16 -18.70 -8.24
C PHE A 20 17.05 -17.80 -8.83
N ALA A 21 16.28 -17.11 -7.98
CA ALA A 21 15.30 -16.14 -8.45
C ALA A 21 16.02 -14.88 -9.00
N HIS A 22 15.41 -14.23 -9.95
CA HIS A 22 15.86 -12.96 -10.55
C HIS A 22 14.79 -11.88 -10.40
N LYS A 23 15.11 -10.64 -10.73
CA LYS A 23 14.19 -9.50 -10.56
C LYS A 23 12.81 -9.71 -11.22
N GLY A 24 12.75 -10.35 -12.38
CA GLY A 24 11.49 -10.68 -13.06
C GLY A 24 10.61 -11.68 -12.31
N THR A 25 11.21 -12.57 -11.48
CA THR A 25 10.45 -13.51 -10.64
C THR A 25 9.59 -12.81 -9.58
N PHE A 26 9.98 -11.61 -9.17
CA PHE A 26 9.30 -10.83 -8.14
C PHE A 26 8.40 -9.74 -8.74
N GLY A 27 8.12 -9.85 -10.05
CA GLY A 27 7.19 -9.01 -10.77
C GLY A 27 7.68 -7.60 -11.06
N HIS A 28 6.93 -6.93 -11.91
CA HIS A 28 7.13 -5.55 -12.31
C HIS A 28 5.87 -4.74 -11.99
N ALA A 29 5.95 -3.86 -11.02
CA ALA A 29 4.84 -3.00 -10.62
C ALA A 29 4.81 -1.71 -11.45
N LEU A 30 3.61 -1.22 -11.75
CA LEU A 30 3.37 0.15 -12.22
C LEU A 30 2.67 0.92 -11.11
N LEU A 31 3.23 2.07 -10.73
CA LEU A 31 2.62 3.03 -9.82
C LEU A 31 2.28 4.31 -10.58
N ILE A 32 1.01 4.72 -10.57
CA ILE A 32 0.54 5.98 -11.15
C ILE A 32 0.24 6.94 -10.00
N ALA A 33 1.08 7.93 -9.78
CA ALA A 33 1.03 8.74 -8.58
C ALA A 33 1.70 10.10 -8.76
N GLY A 34 1.42 11.02 -7.86
CA GLY A 34 2.04 12.33 -7.82
C GLY A 34 1.40 13.34 -8.74
N SER A 35 1.48 14.58 -8.33
CA SER A 35 1.15 15.78 -9.09
C SER A 35 1.99 16.94 -8.56
N LYS A 36 1.90 18.10 -9.19
CA LYS A 36 2.58 19.30 -8.72
C LYS A 36 2.28 19.59 -7.24
N GLY A 37 3.34 19.68 -6.44
CA GLY A 37 3.24 19.84 -4.98
C GLY A 37 2.99 18.55 -4.18
N LYS A 38 2.75 17.40 -4.83
CA LYS A 38 2.43 16.13 -4.18
C LYS A 38 3.36 14.97 -4.58
N MET A 39 4.55 15.24 -5.15
CA MET A 39 5.52 14.20 -5.51
C MET A 39 6.00 13.37 -4.33
N GLY A 40 5.91 13.89 -3.10
CA GLY A 40 6.25 13.16 -1.88
C GLY A 40 5.43 11.89 -1.68
N ALA A 41 4.14 11.91 -2.00
CA ALA A 41 3.25 10.75 -1.93
C ALA A 41 3.71 9.63 -2.89
N ALA A 42 4.03 10.00 -4.13
CA ALA A 42 4.57 9.08 -5.13
C ALA A 42 5.91 8.46 -4.68
N LEU A 43 6.82 9.26 -4.10
CA LEU A 43 8.09 8.78 -3.58
C LEU A 43 7.93 7.81 -2.41
N LEU A 44 7.02 8.10 -1.47
CA LEU A 44 6.74 7.23 -0.33
C LEU A 44 6.20 5.87 -0.79
N SER A 45 5.21 5.88 -1.69
CA SER A 45 4.65 4.65 -2.28
C SER A 45 5.68 3.88 -3.07
N ALA A 46 6.49 4.54 -3.90
CA ALA A 46 7.52 3.90 -4.71
C ALA A 46 8.58 3.22 -3.86
N LYS A 47 9.10 3.92 -2.83
CA LYS A 47 10.06 3.36 -1.88
C LYS A 47 9.48 2.16 -1.13
N ALA A 48 8.25 2.28 -0.63
CA ALA A 48 7.57 1.19 0.04
C ALA A 48 7.40 -0.02 -0.89
N CYS A 49 7.05 0.19 -2.17
CA CYS A 49 6.88 -0.88 -3.15
C CYS A 49 8.16 -1.69 -3.34
N LEU A 50 9.29 -1.07 -3.69
CA LEU A 50 10.54 -1.80 -3.88
C LEU A 50 11.06 -2.43 -2.59
N ARG A 51 10.92 -1.74 -1.46
CA ARG A 51 11.34 -2.27 -0.15
C ARG A 51 10.50 -3.44 0.34
N SER A 52 9.26 -3.58 -0.16
CA SER A 52 8.39 -4.73 0.12
C SER A 52 8.61 -5.90 -0.83
N GLY A 53 9.59 -5.81 -1.72
CA GLY A 53 10.10 -6.96 -2.45
C GLY A 53 9.73 -7.07 -3.91
N ALA A 54 9.00 -6.12 -4.51
CA ALA A 54 8.84 -6.08 -5.96
C ALA A 54 10.20 -6.07 -6.67
N GLY A 55 10.32 -6.85 -7.74
CA GLY A 55 11.59 -6.98 -8.46
C GLY A 55 11.91 -5.77 -9.34
N LEU A 56 10.89 -5.12 -9.87
CA LEU A 56 10.97 -3.93 -10.72
C LEU A 56 9.80 -3.01 -10.40
N LEU A 57 10.04 -1.71 -10.51
CA LEU A 57 9.01 -0.69 -10.38
C LEU A 57 9.19 0.37 -11.47
N THR A 58 8.11 0.67 -12.17
CA THR A 58 7.98 1.88 -12.97
C THR A 58 6.98 2.80 -12.29
N VAL A 59 7.33 4.08 -12.19
CA VAL A 59 6.41 5.10 -11.66
C VAL A 59 6.01 6.02 -12.80
N HIS A 60 4.71 6.11 -13.06
CA HIS A 60 4.14 7.06 -14.00
C HIS A 60 3.83 8.35 -13.27
N ILE A 61 4.50 9.42 -13.66
CA ILE A 61 4.44 10.73 -13.00
C ILE A 61 4.36 11.87 -14.01
N PRO A 62 3.84 13.04 -13.63
CA PRO A 62 3.97 14.27 -14.42
C PRO A 62 5.42 14.57 -14.74
N THR A 63 5.70 15.07 -15.96
CA THR A 63 7.06 15.30 -16.46
C THR A 63 7.91 16.16 -15.52
N ARG A 64 7.31 17.14 -14.82
CA ARG A 64 8.01 17.98 -13.83
C ARG A 64 8.57 17.18 -12.63
N GLY A 65 8.07 15.99 -12.38
CA GLY A 65 8.54 15.11 -11.31
C GLY A 65 9.82 14.34 -11.61
N GLU A 66 10.30 14.34 -12.85
CA GLU A 66 11.43 13.51 -13.30
C GLU A 66 12.69 13.75 -12.47
N SER A 67 13.16 14.99 -12.39
CA SER A 67 14.38 15.33 -11.65
C SER A 67 14.28 15.01 -10.16
N ILE A 68 13.08 15.15 -9.59
CA ILE A 68 12.80 14.81 -8.19
C ILE A 68 13.03 13.32 -7.95
N PHE A 69 12.46 12.47 -8.82
CA PHE A 69 12.59 11.01 -8.69
C PHE A 69 14.01 10.54 -8.97
N GLN A 70 14.64 11.00 -10.05
CA GLN A 70 16.00 10.59 -10.42
C GLN A 70 17.01 10.95 -9.32
N THR A 71 16.77 12.04 -8.58
CA THR A 71 17.62 12.44 -7.45
C THR A 71 17.29 11.68 -6.17
N ALA A 72 15.99 11.51 -5.84
CA ALA A 72 15.58 11.00 -4.53
C ALA A 72 15.42 9.49 -4.49
N PHE A 73 15.21 8.82 -5.64
CA PHE A 73 14.97 7.38 -5.72
C PHE A 73 15.31 6.81 -7.11
N PRO A 74 16.61 6.72 -7.46
CA PRO A 74 17.10 6.29 -8.77
C PRO A 74 16.81 4.81 -9.09
N GLU A 75 16.41 3.99 -8.10
CA GLU A 75 16.07 2.59 -8.30
C GLU A 75 14.74 2.39 -9.06
N ALA A 76 13.87 3.40 -9.09
CA ALA A 76 12.63 3.34 -9.85
C ALA A 76 12.83 3.80 -11.29
N MET A 77 12.29 3.04 -12.24
CA MET A 77 12.14 3.50 -13.63
C MET A 77 10.98 4.50 -13.70
N LEU A 78 11.05 5.43 -14.65
CA LEU A 78 10.00 6.43 -14.85
C LEU A 78 9.30 6.23 -16.19
N SER A 79 8.00 6.45 -16.18
CA SER A 79 7.14 6.71 -17.31
C SER A 79 6.60 8.13 -17.14
N LEU A 80 6.85 9.00 -18.10
CA LEU A 80 6.50 10.42 -17.97
C LEU A 80 5.16 10.71 -18.63
N ASP A 81 4.28 11.38 -17.90
CA ASP A 81 3.02 11.91 -18.43
C ASP A 81 3.30 13.04 -19.41
N ALA A 82 2.44 13.21 -20.41
CA ALA A 82 2.50 14.33 -21.33
C ALA A 82 2.25 15.69 -20.62
N ASN A 83 1.47 15.69 -19.56
CA ASN A 83 1.21 16.87 -18.76
C ASN A 83 2.33 17.09 -17.71
N PRO A 84 2.84 18.31 -17.54
CA PRO A 84 3.90 18.59 -16.59
C PRO A 84 3.45 18.59 -15.11
N ASP A 85 2.18 18.78 -14.83
CA ASP A 85 1.70 19.07 -13.48
C ASP A 85 0.81 17.98 -12.86
N TYR A 86 0.12 17.16 -13.69
CA TYR A 86 -0.80 16.12 -13.21
C TYR A 86 -0.93 14.95 -14.19
N PHE A 87 -1.54 13.88 -13.74
CA PHE A 87 -1.82 12.68 -14.54
C PHE A 87 -2.90 12.94 -15.57
N SER A 88 -2.61 12.72 -16.85
CA SER A 88 -3.52 12.94 -17.97
C SER A 88 -3.48 11.85 -19.03
N THR A 89 -2.38 11.13 -19.14
CA THR A 89 -2.14 10.16 -20.21
C THR A 89 -2.01 8.74 -19.66
N VAL A 90 -2.79 7.81 -20.18
CA VAL A 90 -2.71 6.39 -19.78
C VAL A 90 -1.44 5.76 -20.32
N PRO A 91 -0.53 5.27 -19.45
CA PRO A 91 0.63 4.51 -19.91
C PRO A 91 0.21 3.15 -20.43
N GLU A 92 1.08 2.46 -21.19
CA GLU A 92 0.89 1.06 -21.48
C GLU A 92 0.89 0.26 -20.17
N ILE A 93 -0.16 -0.54 -19.90
CA ILE A 93 -0.33 -1.25 -18.62
C ILE A 93 -0.21 -2.79 -18.74
N GLY A 94 -0.31 -3.35 -19.92
CA GLY A 94 -0.40 -4.80 -20.15
C GLY A 94 0.85 -5.58 -19.75
N SER A 95 2.03 -4.95 -19.85
CA SER A 95 3.32 -5.57 -19.53
C SER A 95 3.60 -5.68 -18.01
N TYR A 96 2.88 -4.94 -17.16
CA TYR A 96 3.11 -4.95 -15.73
C TYR A 96 2.39 -6.09 -15.00
N SER A 97 2.99 -6.58 -13.92
CA SER A 97 2.41 -7.62 -13.07
C SER A 97 1.25 -7.10 -12.23
N ALA A 98 1.33 -5.86 -11.77
CA ALA A 98 0.31 -5.17 -11.00
C ALA A 98 0.35 -3.67 -11.25
N VAL A 99 -0.80 -3.01 -11.10
CA VAL A 99 -0.97 -1.56 -11.23
C VAL A 99 -1.52 -0.99 -9.92
N GLY A 100 -0.93 0.10 -9.45
CA GLY A 100 -1.45 0.88 -8.32
C GLY A 100 -1.61 2.34 -8.73
N MET A 101 -2.65 3.02 -8.22
CA MET A 101 -2.91 4.40 -8.54
C MET A 101 -3.53 5.18 -7.39
N GLY A 102 -3.25 6.49 -7.34
CA GLY A 102 -3.95 7.42 -6.47
C GLY A 102 -3.12 8.30 -5.56
N PRO A 103 -2.03 7.84 -4.95
CA PRO A 103 -1.23 8.66 -4.04
C PRO A 103 -0.80 9.99 -4.68
N GLY A 104 -1.32 11.11 -4.15
CA GLY A 104 -0.97 12.44 -4.60
C GLY A 104 -1.32 12.77 -6.05
N LEU A 105 -2.29 12.09 -6.66
CA LEU A 105 -2.61 12.19 -8.09
C LEU A 105 -3.26 13.53 -8.46
N GLY A 106 -3.96 14.17 -7.52
CA GLY A 106 -4.84 15.31 -7.81
C GLY A 106 -6.20 14.84 -8.33
N GLN A 107 -7.11 15.79 -8.54
CA GLN A 107 -8.50 15.49 -8.94
C GLN A 107 -8.90 16.30 -10.19
N HIS A 108 -8.04 16.29 -11.21
CA HIS A 108 -8.29 16.95 -12.49
C HIS A 108 -9.24 16.12 -13.36
N LEU A 109 -10.00 16.78 -14.23
CA LEU A 109 -10.96 16.10 -15.12
C LEU A 109 -10.25 15.11 -16.07
N GLU A 110 -9.09 15.50 -16.57
CA GLU A 110 -8.28 14.64 -17.43
C GLU A 110 -7.78 13.39 -16.66
N SER A 111 -7.44 13.56 -15.37
CA SER A 111 -7.08 12.43 -14.51
C SER A 111 -8.24 11.48 -14.33
N ALA A 112 -9.47 11.98 -14.20
CA ALA A 112 -10.67 11.16 -14.10
C ALA A 112 -10.88 10.32 -15.39
N ALA A 113 -10.75 10.95 -16.56
CA ALA A 113 -10.87 10.26 -17.85
C ALA A 113 -9.77 9.21 -18.05
N ALA A 114 -8.56 9.49 -17.59
CA ALA A 114 -7.45 8.56 -17.68
C ALA A 114 -7.64 7.36 -16.72
N ILE A 115 -8.12 7.58 -15.48
CA ILE A 115 -8.48 6.50 -14.56
C ILE A 115 -9.55 5.60 -15.18
N GLU A 116 -10.61 6.17 -15.75
CA GLU A 116 -11.65 5.39 -16.41
C GLU A 116 -11.10 4.44 -17.48
N ARG A 117 -10.18 4.95 -18.32
CA ARG A 117 -9.54 4.14 -19.36
C ARG A 117 -8.68 3.02 -18.76
N ILE A 118 -7.96 3.28 -17.66
CA ILE A 118 -7.19 2.24 -16.96
C ILE A 118 -8.12 1.15 -16.44
N LEU A 119 -9.22 1.50 -15.77
CA LEU A 119 -10.17 0.54 -15.24
C LEU A 119 -10.78 -0.33 -16.34
N GLN A 120 -11.11 0.27 -17.49
CA GLN A 120 -11.66 -0.45 -18.65
C GLN A 120 -10.66 -1.37 -19.36
N SER A 121 -9.38 -0.98 -19.40
CA SER A 121 -8.34 -1.74 -20.10
C SER A 121 -7.60 -2.75 -19.22
N SER A 122 -7.72 -2.63 -17.88
CA SER A 122 -7.05 -3.54 -16.94
C SER A 122 -7.70 -4.91 -16.92
N THR A 123 -6.91 -5.93 -17.23
CA THR A 123 -7.32 -7.35 -17.12
C THR A 123 -6.90 -7.98 -15.79
N LYS A 124 -6.14 -7.25 -14.97
CA LYS A 124 -5.59 -7.68 -13.67
C LYS A 124 -6.13 -6.81 -12.56
N PRO A 125 -6.13 -7.31 -11.30
CA PRO A 125 -6.47 -6.50 -10.14
C PRO A 125 -5.59 -5.25 -10.03
N VAL A 126 -6.19 -4.14 -9.59
CA VAL A 126 -5.50 -2.86 -9.36
C VAL A 126 -5.60 -2.45 -7.89
N VAL A 127 -4.62 -1.69 -7.41
CA VAL A 127 -4.68 -1.02 -6.09
C VAL A 127 -5.11 0.42 -6.30
N ILE A 128 -6.15 0.85 -5.60
CA ILE A 128 -6.75 2.18 -5.74
C ILE A 128 -6.77 2.86 -4.37
N ASP A 129 -6.16 4.03 -4.25
CA ASP A 129 -6.08 4.79 -2.99
C ASP A 129 -6.30 6.29 -3.20
N ALA A 130 -6.51 7.00 -2.13
CA ALA A 130 -6.42 8.45 -2.02
C ALA A 130 -7.18 9.22 -3.12
N ASP A 131 -6.47 10.05 -3.92
CA ASP A 131 -7.11 10.90 -4.93
C ASP A 131 -7.84 10.09 -6.01
N ALA A 132 -7.42 8.87 -6.33
CA ALA A 132 -8.17 8.00 -7.26
C ALA A 132 -9.52 7.57 -6.66
N ILE A 133 -9.60 7.26 -5.37
CA ILE A 133 -10.86 6.99 -4.67
C ILE A 133 -11.75 8.24 -4.69
N ASN A 134 -11.19 9.43 -4.44
CA ASN A 134 -11.94 10.67 -4.45
C ASN A 134 -12.52 11.01 -5.84
N ILE A 135 -11.74 10.77 -6.91
CA ILE A 135 -12.23 10.91 -8.29
C ILE A 135 -13.39 9.96 -8.55
N MET A 136 -13.26 8.69 -8.15
CA MET A 136 -14.32 7.70 -8.33
C MET A 136 -15.56 8.02 -7.51
N ALA A 137 -15.40 8.59 -6.31
CA ALA A 137 -16.53 9.04 -5.49
C ALA A 137 -17.37 10.14 -6.16
N SER A 138 -16.73 10.97 -7.00
CA SER A 138 -17.40 12.01 -7.80
C SER A 138 -18.11 11.45 -9.04
N ASN A 139 -17.73 10.25 -9.50
CA ASN A 139 -18.36 9.52 -10.60
C ASN A 139 -18.51 8.04 -10.22
N LYS A 140 -19.62 7.72 -9.57
CA LYS A 140 -19.85 6.39 -8.99
C LYS A 140 -19.95 5.27 -10.04
N ASP A 141 -20.23 5.56 -11.29
CA ASP A 141 -20.27 4.58 -12.37
C ASP A 141 -18.91 3.92 -12.60
N LEU A 142 -17.82 4.57 -12.18
CA LEU A 142 -16.47 4.00 -12.25
C LEU A 142 -16.29 2.77 -11.36
N PHE A 143 -17.07 2.62 -10.28
CA PHE A 143 -16.98 1.42 -9.44
C PHE A 143 -17.42 0.17 -10.18
N ASN A 144 -18.34 0.28 -11.14
CA ASN A 144 -18.76 -0.84 -11.98
C ASN A 144 -17.70 -1.26 -13.03
N LYS A 145 -16.67 -0.43 -13.22
CA LYS A 145 -15.56 -0.67 -14.17
C LYS A 145 -14.32 -1.22 -13.50
N ILE A 146 -14.32 -1.34 -12.17
CA ILE A 146 -13.17 -1.88 -11.43
C ILE A 146 -12.96 -3.36 -11.82
N PRO A 147 -11.74 -3.75 -12.22
CA PRO A 147 -11.43 -5.16 -12.43
C PRO A 147 -11.72 -5.97 -11.16
N PRO A 148 -12.35 -7.15 -11.27
CA PRO A 148 -12.63 -7.99 -10.11
C PRO A 148 -11.35 -8.29 -9.31
N ARG A 149 -11.50 -8.46 -7.98
CA ARG A 149 -10.40 -8.72 -7.04
C ARG A 149 -9.41 -7.56 -6.87
N SER A 150 -9.72 -6.37 -7.37
CA SER A 150 -8.95 -5.14 -7.07
C SER A 150 -9.03 -4.81 -5.58
N ILE A 151 -8.14 -3.93 -5.12
CA ILE A 151 -8.03 -3.54 -3.71
C ILE A 151 -8.21 -2.04 -3.60
N LEU A 152 -9.21 -1.60 -2.82
CA LEU A 152 -9.40 -0.21 -2.42
C LEU A 152 -8.93 -0.02 -0.99
N THR A 153 -8.26 1.11 -0.71
CA THR A 153 -7.70 1.39 0.63
C THR A 153 -8.25 2.69 1.25
N PRO A 154 -9.59 2.84 1.37
CA PRO A 154 -10.19 4.06 1.89
C PRO A 154 -9.95 4.24 3.39
N HIS A 155 -9.73 5.48 3.84
CA HIS A 155 -9.99 5.85 5.22
C HIS A 155 -11.51 6.09 5.44
N PRO A 156 -12.02 6.19 6.69
CA PRO A 156 -13.46 6.29 6.94
C PRO A 156 -14.20 7.35 6.12
N LYS A 157 -13.62 8.56 6.01
CA LYS A 157 -14.25 9.67 5.26
C LYS A 157 -14.24 9.43 3.74
N GLU A 158 -13.21 8.77 3.19
CA GLU A 158 -13.20 8.36 1.78
C GLU A 158 -14.27 7.31 1.54
N PHE A 159 -14.38 6.34 2.45
CA PHE A 159 -15.39 5.29 2.33
C PHE A 159 -16.81 5.85 2.41
N ASP A 160 -17.09 6.78 3.32
CA ASP A 160 -18.40 7.41 3.44
C ASP A 160 -18.78 8.22 2.19
N ARG A 161 -17.81 8.77 1.44
CA ARG A 161 -18.07 9.44 0.14
C ARG A 161 -18.54 8.46 -0.94
N ILE A 162 -18.03 7.23 -0.94
CA ILE A 162 -18.41 6.24 -1.96
C ILE A 162 -19.67 5.46 -1.60
N ALA A 163 -19.83 5.06 -0.34
CA ALA A 163 -20.89 4.18 0.13
C ALA A 163 -22.02 4.91 0.90
N GLY A 164 -21.92 6.24 1.06
CA GLY A 164 -22.84 7.03 1.88
C GLY A 164 -22.44 7.11 3.35
N GLU A 165 -22.87 8.18 4.02
CA GLU A 165 -22.58 8.42 5.44
C GLU A 165 -22.95 7.23 6.33
N SER A 166 -22.10 6.93 7.29
CA SER A 166 -22.29 5.83 8.23
C SER A 166 -22.63 6.37 9.61
N THR A 167 -23.60 5.77 10.27
CA THR A 167 -24.07 6.18 11.60
C THR A 167 -23.07 5.85 12.72
N ASN A 168 -22.27 4.80 12.53
CA ASN A 168 -21.24 4.37 13.47
C ASN A 168 -20.24 3.44 12.75
N SER A 169 -19.22 2.98 13.48
CA SER A 169 -18.15 2.12 12.92
C SER A 169 -18.66 0.75 12.47
N TYR A 170 -19.66 0.19 13.13
CA TYR A 170 -20.26 -1.09 12.74
C TYR A 170 -21.08 -0.97 11.45
N ASP A 171 -21.89 0.08 11.33
CA ASP A 171 -22.62 0.37 10.09
C ASP A 171 -21.65 0.54 8.91
N ARG A 172 -20.56 1.29 9.11
CA ARG A 172 -19.52 1.44 8.09
C ARG A 172 -18.88 0.11 7.70
N LEU A 173 -18.61 -0.75 8.66
CA LEU A 173 -18.05 -2.07 8.42
C LEU A 173 -18.98 -2.94 7.59
N MET A 174 -20.28 -2.96 7.92
CA MET A 174 -21.28 -3.72 7.16
C MET A 174 -21.46 -3.19 5.73
N LYS A 175 -21.45 -1.87 5.56
CA LYS A 175 -21.43 -1.25 4.22
C LYS A 175 -20.17 -1.64 3.44
N ALA A 176 -19.01 -1.67 4.09
CA ALA A 176 -17.75 -2.08 3.44
C ALA A 176 -17.77 -3.55 3.00
N GLN A 177 -18.33 -4.43 3.82
CA GLN A 177 -18.52 -5.84 3.48
C GLN A 177 -19.46 -5.99 2.28
N SER A 178 -20.60 -5.33 2.30
CA SER A 178 -21.58 -5.37 1.20
C SER A 178 -20.99 -4.81 -0.09
N PHE A 179 -20.30 -3.69 -0.02
CA PHE A 179 -19.64 -3.05 -1.17
C PHE A 179 -18.52 -3.93 -1.76
N ALA A 180 -17.75 -4.60 -0.90
CA ALA A 180 -16.71 -5.54 -1.33
C ALA A 180 -17.30 -6.73 -2.11
N ALA A 181 -18.42 -7.28 -1.63
CA ALA A 181 -19.10 -8.40 -2.28
C ALA A 181 -19.77 -7.98 -3.60
N GLU A 182 -20.47 -6.84 -3.63
CA GLU A 182 -21.17 -6.28 -4.79
C GLU A 182 -20.21 -6.04 -5.96
N HIS A 183 -19.09 -5.34 -5.69
CA HIS A 183 -18.11 -5.01 -6.72
C HIS A 183 -17.02 -6.07 -6.90
N LYS A 184 -17.08 -7.18 -6.15
CA LYS A 184 -16.10 -8.31 -6.20
C LYS A 184 -14.66 -7.85 -5.95
N ILE A 185 -14.45 -6.94 -5.00
CA ILE A 185 -13.16 -6.34 -4.66
C ILE A 185 -12.82 -6.51 -3.17
N CYS A 186 -11.57 -6.26 -2.81
CA CYS A 186 -11.17 -6.14 -1.40
C CYS A 186 -11.24 -4.67 -0.96
N ILE A 187 -11.82 -4.43 0.21
CA ILE A 187 -11.83 -3.11 0.86
C ILE A 187 -10.91 -3.16 2.09
N VAL A 188 -9.88 -2.33 2.11
CA VAL A 188 -9.03 -2.08 3.27
C VAL A 188 -9.53 -0.81 3.95
N LEU A 189 -10.46 -0.94 4.88
CA LEU A 189 -11.02 0.17 5.65
C LEU A 189 -10.04 0.57 6.75
N LYS A 190 -9.27 1.65 6.47
CA LYS A 190 -8.20 2.13 7.36
C LYS A 190 -8.76 2.65 8.70
N GLY A 191 -8.11 2.31 9.81
CA GLY A 191 -8.46 2.73 11.17
C GLY A 191 -7.52 2.14 12.20
N ALA A 192 -7.77 2.36 13.49
CA ALA A 192 -6.96 1.80 14.58
C ALA A 192 -6.91 0.25 14.51
N TYR A 193 -8.04 -0.36 14.18
CA TYR A 193 -8.13 -1.78 13.82
C TYR A 193 -8.56 -1.85 12.35
N THR A 194 -7.61 -1.69 11.44
CA THR A 194 -7.89 -1.75 10.00
C THR A 194 -8.63 -3.04 9.66
N ALA A 195 -9.79 -2.91 9.02
CA ALA A 195 -10.60 -4.04 8.60
C ALA A 195 -10.41 -4.31 7.11
N ILE A 196 -10.17 -5.56 6.75
CA ILE A 196 -10.08 -6.01 5.36
C ILE A 196 -11.32 -6.83 5.04
N CYS A 197 -12.20 -6.29 4.20
CA CYS A 197 -13.40 -6.97 3.72
C CYS A 197 -13.10 -7.63 2.38
N SER A 198 -13.26 -8.94 2.28
CA SER A 198 -13.04 -9.70 1.04
C SER A 198 -14.33 -9.81 0.22
N PRO A 199 -14.22 -10.04 -1.10
CA PRO A 199 -15.40 -10.26 -1.94
C PRO A 199 -16.22 -11.50 -1.56
N ALA A 200 -15.61 -12.45 -0.83
CA ALA A 200 -16.30 -13.63 -0.29
C ALA A 200 -17.05 -13.36 1.02
N GLY A 201 -17.06 -12.10 1.50
CA GLY A 201 -17.74 -11.71 2.74
C GLY A 201 -16.96 -11.97 4.01
N ASN A 202 -15.67 -12.38 3.93
CA ASN A 202 -14.81 -12.48 5.11
C ASN A 202 -14.34 -11.10 5.55
N ILE A 203 -14.17 -10.89 6.84
CA ILE A 203 -13.64 -9.69 7.44
C ILE A 203 -12.43 -10.06 8.31
N TYR A 204 -11.29 -9.47 8.02
CA TYR A 204 -10.05 -9.64 8.77
C TYR A 204 -9.73 -8.34 9.50
N PHE A 205 -9.47 -8.43 10.81
CA PHE A 205 -9.06 -7.29 11.62
C PHE A 205 -7.56 -7.35 11.88
N ASN A 206 -6.88 -6.24 11.61
CA ASN A 206 -5.48 -6.08 11.96
C ASN A 206 -5.36 -5.52 13.39
N SER A 207 -4.48 -6.13 14.19
CA SER A 207 -4.25 -5.76 15.60
C SER A 207 -2.97 -4.95 15.82
N CYS A 208 -2.13 -4.79 14.80
CA CYS A 208 -0.89 -4.02 14.92
C CYS A 208 -1.08 -2.59 14.42
N GLY A 209 -0.15 -1.73 14.84
CA GLY A 209 -0.14 -0.30 14.56
C GLY A 209 -0.45 0.52 15.80
N ASN A 210 -0.06 1.79 15.77
CA ASN A 210 -0.17 2.71 16.89
C ASN A 210 -0.61 4.10 16.42
N PRO A 211 -1.03 5.00 17.33
CA PRO A 211 -1.51 6.34 17.00
C PRO A 211 -0.50 7.22 16.26
N GLY A 212 0.81 7.01 16.43
CA GLY A 212 1.86 7.74 15.72
C GLY A 212 1.82 7.52 14.19
N MET A 213 1.15 6.45 13.73
CA MET A 213 0.93 6.21 12.29
C MET A 213 -0.11 7.15 11.68
N ALA A 214 -0.83 7.93 12.47
CA ALA A 214 -1.76 8.96 12.00
C ALA A 214 -1.00 10.21 11.50
N THR A 215 -0.09 10.01 10.56
CA THR A 215 0.77 11.03 9.94
C THR A 215 0.63 11.02 8.42
N ALA A 216 0.88 12.17 7.79
CA ALA A 216 0.81 12.30 6.33
C ALA A 216 1.77 11.32 5.64
N GLY A 217 1.30 10.66 4.59
CA GLY A 217 2.08 9.70 3.81
C GLY A 217 2.02 8.25 4.31
N SER A 218 1.46 7.98 5.50
CA SER A 218 1.33 6.61 6.03
C SER A 218 0.46 5.73 5.10
N GLY A 219 -0.65 6.26 4.58
CA GLY A 219 -1.48 5.58 3.59
C GLY A 219 -0.73 5.31 2.27
N ASP A 220 0.08 6.28 1.81
CA ASP A 220 0.86 6.13 0.58
C ASP A 220 1.87 4.98 0.71
N VAL A 221 2.49 4.82 1.89
CA VAL A 221 3.36 3.67 2.20
C VAL A 221 2.58 2.35 2.11
N LEU A 222 1.38 2.27 2.72
CA LEU A 222 0.53 1.09 2.65
C LEU A 222 0.20 0.70 1.22
N THR A 223 -0.17 1.68 0.38
CA THR A 223 -0.45 1.46 -1.05
C THR A 223 0.76 0.84 -1.76
N GLY A 224 1.96 1.34 -1.51
CA GLY A 224 3.20 0.78 -2.06
C GLY A 224 3.46 -0.67 -1.62
N ILE A 225 3.23 -0.99 -0.34
CA ILE A 225 3.37 -2.35 0.20
C ILE A 225 2.41 -3.32 -0.50
N ILE A 226 1.12 -2.97 -0.57
CA ILE A 226 0.09 -3.81 -1.19
C ILE A 226 0.38 -4.02 -2.68
N LEU A 227 0.74 -2.95 -3.40
CA LEU A 227 1.13 -3.02 -4.82
C LEU A 227 2.31 -3.97 -5.03
N SER A 228 3.32 -3.92 -4.16
CA SER A 228 4.47 -4.82 -4.20
C SER A 228 4.07 -6.28 -4.06
N LEU A 229 3.19 -6.58 -3.11
CA LEU A 229 2.72 -7.95 -2.86
C LEU A 229 1.90 -8.48 -4.05
N LEU A 230 1.03 -7.65 -4.64
CA LEU A 230 0.33 -8.01 -5.89
C LEU A 230 1.31 -8.29 -7.03
N ALA A 231 2.34 -7.45 -7.20
CA ALA A 231 3.34 -7.67 -8.25
C ALA A 231 4.11 -8.98 -8.06
N GLN A 232 4.31 -9.43 -6.82
CA GLN A 232 4.90 -10.71 -6.44
C GLN A 232 3.91 -11.89 -6.54
N ASP A 233 2.75 -11.68 -7.18
CA ASP A 233 1.75 -12.73 -7.39
C ASP A 233 1.12 -13.28 -6.10
N TYR A 234 1.00 -12.44 -5.04
CA TYR A 234 0.10 -12.75 -3.94
C TYR A 234 -1.35 -12.58 -4.38
N SER A 235 -2.25 -13.40 -3.87
CA SER A 235 -3.67 -13.16 -4.10
C SER A 235 -4.06 -11.77 -3.54
N PRO A 236 -5.01 -11.05 -4.15
CA PRO A 236 -5.40 -9.73 -3.66
C PRO A 236 -5.81 -9.71 -2.18
N GLU A 237 -6.55 -10.71 -1.73
CA GLU A 237 -6.92 -10.86 -0.33
C GLU A 237 -5.69 -11.04 0.57
N THR A 238 -4.77 -11.93 0.18
CA THR A 238 -3.51 -12.14 0.92
C THR A 238 -2.63 -10.87 0.88
N ALA A 239 -2.55 -10.19 -0.28
CA ALA A 239 -1.78 -8.95 -0.40
C ALA A 239 -2.33 -7.84 0.51
N ALA A 240 -3.65 -7.73 0.64
CA ALA A 240 -4.29 -6.77 1.53
C ALA A 240 -4.01 -7.12 3.00
N VAL A 241 -4.23 -8.38 3.42
CA VAL A 241 -4.04 -8.82 4.82
C VAL A 241 -2.58 -8.71 5.24
N VAL A 242 -1.66 -9.28 4.46
CA VAL A 242 -0.21 -9.23 4.73
C VAL A 242 0.29 -7.79 4.68
N GLY A 243 -0.14 -7.00 3.70
CA GLY A 243 0.28 -5.62 3.54
C GLY A 243 -0.09 -4.74 4.74
N VAL A 244 -1.33 -4.85 5.22
CA VAL A 244 -1.79 -4.11 6.40
C VAL A 244 -1.05 -4.55 7.65
N PHE A 245 -0.83 -5.84 7.85
CA PHE A 245 -0.08 -6.35 9.00
C PHE A 245 1.37 -5.87 9.00
N LEU A 246 2.08 -5.99 7.88
CA LEU A 246 3.45 -5.50 7.75
C LEU A 246 3.55 -4.00 8.00
N HIS A 247 2.62 -3.22 7.47
CA HIS A 247 2.56 -1.78 7.68
C HIS A 247 2.36 -1.43 9.16
N GLY A 248 1.39 -2.09 9.84
CA GLY A 248 1.12 -1.87 11.26
C GLY A 248 2.31 -2.25 12.16
N THR A 249 2.86 -3.46 11.97
CA THR A 249 4.04 -3.93 12.73
C THR A 249 5.23 -2.99 12.53
N ALA A 250 5.36 -2.47 11.34
CA ALA A 250 6.36 -1.49 10.99
C ALA A 250 6.23 -0.19 11.78
N GLY A 251 5.01 0.30 11.92
CA GLY A 251 4.70 1.45 12.76
C GLY A 251 5.04 1.18 14.23
N ASP A 252 4.70 0.01 14.76
CA ASP A 252 4.98 -0.35 16.14
C ASP A 252 6.48 -0.38 16.44
N LEU A 253 7.27 -0.94 15.53
CA LEU A 253 8.72 -0.90 15.65
C LEU A 253 9.27 0.52 15.59
N ALA A 254 8.76 1.35 14.69
CA ALA A 254 9.19 2.75 14.58
C ALA A 254 8.90 3.52 15.89
N ALA A 255 7.71 3.34 16.47
CA ALA A 255 7.34 3.94 17.75
C ALA A 255 8.22 3.46 18.90
N ALA A 256 8.56 2.17 18.95
CA ALA A 256 9.44 1.60 19.97
C ALA A 256 10.87 2.19 19.93
N PHE A 257 11.34 2.64 18.78
CA PHE A 257 12.67 3.23 18.62
C PHE A 257 12.72 4.75 18.76
N ARG A 258 11.57 5.43 18.61
CA ARG A 258 11.54 6.91 18.65
C ARG A 258 10.54 7.45 19.66
N SER A 259 9.33 7.54 19.30
CA SER A 259 8.08 7.78 20.02
C SER A 259 6.97 7.94 18.98
N GLU A 260 5.73 7.84 19.39
CA GLU A 260 4.58 8.03 18.51
C GLU A 260 4.53 9.44 17.93
N GLU A 261 4.87 10.47 18.74
CA GLU A 261 4.81 11.88 18.34
C GLU A 261 5.87 12.26 17.30
N SER A 262 7.00 11.55 17.26
CA SER A 262 8.09 11.82 16.30
C SER A 262 7.98 11.03 14.99
N MET A 263 6.93 10.23 14.84
CA MET A 263 6.75 9.40 13.66
C MET A 263 6.37 10.21 12.43
N ILE A 264 7.11 10.00 11.35
CA ILE A 264 6.76 10.42 9.99
C ILE A 264 6.83 9.21 9.07
N ALA A 265 6.06 9.18 8.00
CA ALA A 265 5.98 8.04 7.09
C ALA A 265 7.34 7.59 6.51
N ARG A 266 8.29 8.50 6.37
CA ARG A 266 9.66 8.22 5.90
C ARG A 266 10.54 7.51 6.94
N ILE A 267 10.21 7.56 8.23
CA ILE A 267 11.04 6.93 9.30
C ILE A 267 11.24 5.44 9.05
N CYS A 268 10.33 4.85 8.34
CA CYS A 268 10.46 3.48 7.86
C CYS A 268 11.66 3.24 6.94
N SER A 269 12.42 4.25 6.53
CA SER A 269 13.52 4.13 5.58
C SER A 269 14.92 4.52 6.10
N GLU A 270 15.05 5.13 7.27
CA GLU A 270 16.33 5.72 7.70
C GLU A 270 16.65 5.45 9.18
N LYS A 271 17.35 4.38 9.56
CA LYS A 271 18.47 4.42 10.53
C LYS A 271 19.14 3.09 10.86
N ARG A 272 20.47 3.18 11.07
CA ARG A 272 21.30 2.21 11.78
C ARG A 272 20.87 2.13 13.25
N LEU A 273 20.59 0.91 13.75
CA LEU A 273 20.50 0.65 15.17
C LEU A 273 21.92 0.61 15.76
N SER A 274 22.28 1.58 16.58
CA SER A 274 23.42 1.46 17.48
C SER A 274 23.05 0.55 18.64
N LYS A 275 23.94 -0.41 18.95
CA LYS A 275 23.86 -1.23 20.17
C LYS A 275 23.81 -0.33 21.41
N SER A 276 22.68 -0.27 22.09
CA SER A 276 22.65 0.00 23.55
C SER A 276 21.30 -0.43 24.12
N ASN A 277 21.37 -1.39 24.95
CA ASN A 277 20.74 -1.73 26.19
C ASN A 277 20.20 -3.16 26.29
N LYS A 278 21.00 -3.94 26.98
CA LYS A 278 20.58 -5.18 27.62
C LYS A 278 19.59 -4.79 28.74
N SER A 279 18.31 -5.09 28.57
CA SER A 279 17.41 -5.46 29.68
C SER A 279 15.99 -5.72 29.17
N SER A 280 15.67 -6.97 28.95
CA SER A 280 14.45 -7.66 29.36
C SER A 280 14.43 -9.08 28.82
N LYS A 281 14.58 -10.03 29.73
CA LYS A 281 14.66 -11.48 29.42
C LYS A 281 13.36 -12.12 28.94
N ASN A 282 12.23 -11.40 28.86
CA ASN A 282 10.93 -11.97 28.50
C ASN A 282 10.50 -11.77 27.04
N ASN A 283 11.18 -10.93 26.26
CA ASN A 283 10.83 -10.70 24.86
C ASN A 283 11.65 -11.53 23.84
N GLY A 284 12.53 -12.43 24.30
CA GLY A 284 13.46 -13.14 23.43
C GLY A 284 12.81 -14.07 22.38
N ARG A 285 11.63 -14.63 22.67
CA ARG A 285 10.90 -15.49 21.71
C ARG A 285 10.17 -14.68 20.64
N PHE A 286 9.62 -13.53 21.00
CA PHE A 286 8.99 -12.60 20.07
C PHE A 286 10.02 -12.04 19.08
N TYR A 287 11.14 -11.55 19.58
CA TYR A 287 12.22 -11.01 18.74
C TYR A 287 12.93 -12.10 17.90
N SER A 288 13.06 -13.34 18.35
CA SER A 288 13.69 -14.40 17.56
C SER A 288 12.82 -14.86 16.36
N ARG A 289 11.50 -14.84 16.48
CA ARG A 289 10.58 -15.07 15.35
C ARG A 289 10.48 -13.82 14.44
N LEU A 290 10.44 -12.64 15.02
CA LEU A 290 10.57 -11.39 14.26
C LEU A 290 11.88 -11.34 13.47
N LEU A 291 12.98 -11.89 13.99
CA LEU A 291 14.27 -12.03 13.31
C LEU A 291 14.20 -12.95 12.07
N GLN A 292 13.28 -13.89 12.00
CA GLN A 292 13.02 -14.65 10.78
C GLN A 292 12.23 -13.83 9.73
N LEU A 293 11.50 -12.80 10.16
CA LEU A 293 10.88 -11.78 9.31
C LEU A 293 11.85 -10.62 8.98
N LEU A 294 13.03 -10.58 9.61
CA LEU A 294 14.08 -9.56 9.43
C LEU A 294 14.49 -9.30 7.98
N PRO A 295 14.50 -10.25 7.04
CA PRO A 295 14.73 -9.90 5.64
C PRO A 295 13.72 -8.89 5.11
N LEU A 296 12.45 -8.96 5.56
CA LEU A 296 11.41 -8.00 5.23
C LEU A 296 11.57 -6.68 6.02
N PHE A 297 12.00 -6.74 7.29
CA PHE A 297 12.29 -5.55 8.11
C PHE A 297 13.53 -4.81 7.65
N HIS A 298 14.57 -5.53 7.23
CA HIS A 298 15.72 -4.94 6.54
C HIS A 298 15.31 -4.22 5.25
N ILE A 299 14.35 -4.80 4.55
CA ILE A 299 13.80 -4.30 3.31
C ILE A 299 12.94 -3.05 3.54
N LEU A 300 12.07 -3.05 4.56
CA LEU A 300 11.13 -1.95 4.83
C LEU A 300 11.78 -0.77 5.56
N TYR A 301 12.76 -1.02 6.43
CA TYR A 301 13.24 -0.02 7.40
C TYR A 301 14.73 0.33 7.29
N GLY A 302 15.51 -0.36 6.45
CA GLY A 302 16.95 -0.17 6.42
C GLY A 302 17.61 -0.47 7.78
N LEU A 303 16.96 -1.29 8.61
CA LEU A 303 17.43 -1.69 9.92
C LEU A 303 18.45 -2.81 9.78
N THR A 304 19.74 -2.47 9.79
CA THR A 304 20.80 -3.47 9.94
C THR A 304 20.90 -3.82 11.41
N VAL A 305 20.34 -4.96 11.81
CA VAL A 305 20.61 -5.56 13.11
C VAL A 305 21.93 -6.28 12.99
N TYR A 306 23.00 -5.72 13.59
CA TYR A 306 24.20 -6.48 13.88
C TYR A 306 23.92 -7.34 15.11
N ILE A 307 23.92 -8.66 14.94
CA ILE A 307 23.91 -9.68 16.01
C ILE A 307 25.22 -9.62 16.79
#